data_c3259acaf1f4e88ad3ffec2eb8735af7
#
_entry.id   c3259acaf1f4e88ad3ffec2eb8735af7
#
_cell.length_a   1.000
_cell.length_b   1.000
_cell.length_c   1.000
_cell.angle_alpha   90.00
_cell.angle_beta   90.00
_cell.angle_gamma   90.00
#
_symmetry.space_group_name_H-M   'P 1'
#
loop_
_entity.id
_entity.type
_entity.pdbx_description
1 polymer ?
#
loop_
_entity_poly.entity_id
_entity_poly.type
_entity_poly.pdbx_seq_one_letter_code
_entity_poly.pdbx_strand_id
1 'polypeptide(L)'
;MRLAVAAISAARKENVATAIVVNDRLDIAWATRAAGVHLGETSLPVNRVVSSKRLSDETNFLIGVSCHSLRAAAEAERDGADYVFFGPVFDTPSKVSFGPPQGLNRLAAVASAVSIPVLAIGGITTSNARSCLDAGAAGIAAIRMFQGDDELKTLLATIRR
;
A
#
# COMPACT_ATOMS: atom_id res chain seq x y z
N MET A 1 6.17 -10.37 -14.97
CA MET A 1 7.63 -10.36 -14.83
C MET A 1 8.32 -9.20 -15.58
N ARG A 2 8.14 -9.02 -16.89
CA ARG A 2 8.81 -7.94 -17.67
C ARG A 2 8.62 -6.54 -17.09
N LEU A 3 7.40 -6.19 -16.69
CA LEU A 3 7.10 -4.88 -16.10
C LEU A 3 7.83 -4.66 -14.77
N ALA A 4 7.85 -5.65 -13.88
CA ALA A 4 8.56 -5.55 -12.60
C ALA A 4 10.08 -5.33 -12.82
N VAL A 5 10.69 -6.09 -13.73
CA VAL A 5 12.11 -5.91 -14.07
C VAL A 5 12.37 -4.50 -14.61
N ALA A 6 11.53 -4.00 -15.54
CA ALA A 6 11.67 -2.66 -16.10
C ALA A 6 11.58 -1.57 -15.04
N ALA A 7 10.57 -1.65 -14.15
CA ALA A 7 10.38 -0.68 -13.06
C ALA A 7 11.57 -0.67 -12.08
N ILE A 8 12.05 -1.86 -11.65
CA ILE A 8 13.19 -1.99 -10.75
C ILE A 8 14.46 -1.42 -11.41
N SER A 9 14.68 -1.74 -12.69
CA SER A 9 15.84 -1.23 -13.44
C SER A 9 15.80 0.29 -13.58
N ALA A 10 14.62 0.86 -13.85
CA ALA A 10 14.43 2.31 -13.94
C ALA A 10 14.72 2.99 -12.59
N ALA A 11 14.15 2.50 -11.48
CA ALA A 11 14.39 3.03 -10.15
C ALA A 11 15.88 3.02 -9.77
N ARG A 12 16.58 1.93 -10.08
CA ARG A 12 18.03 1.82 -9.85
C ARG A 12 18.84 2.78 -10.71
N LYS A 13 18.50 2.91 -11.99
CA LYS A 13 19.19 3.80 -12.94
C LYS A 13 19.09 5.26 -12.52
N GLU A 14 17.91 5.68 -12.10
CA GLU A 14 17.65 7.05 -11.64
C GLU A 14 18.11 7.30 -10.19
N ASN A 15 18.67 6.29 -9.52
CA ASN A 15 19.13 6.35 -8.12
C ASN A 15 18.07 6.91 -7.16
N VAL A 16 16.79 6.53 -7.37
CA VAL A 16 15.70 6.96 -6.51
C VAL A 16 15.42 5.93 -5.42
N ALA A 17 15.11 6.40 -4.21
CA ALA A 17 14.80 5.56 -3.05
C ALA A 17 13.37 5.00 -3.12
N THR A 18 12.92 4.59 -4.32
CA THR A 18 11.57 4.05 -4.55
C THR A 18 11.59 2.54 -4.44
N ALA A 19 10.86 2.01 -3.46
CA ALA A 19 10.66 0.58 -3.30
C ALA A 19 9.62 0.06 -4.33
N ILE A 20 10.03 -0.84 -5.21
CA ILE A 20 9.12 -1.50 -6.14
C ILE A 20 8.55 -2.76 -5.49
N VAL A 21 7.26 -2.75 -5.24
CA VAL A 21 6.51 -3.86 -4.63
C VAL A 21 5.64 -4.52 -5.70
N VAL A 22 5.63 -5.85 -5.76
CA VAL A 22 4.83 -6.61 -6.72
C VAL A 22 3.49 -6.98 -6.10
N ASN A 23 2.39 -6.74 -6.84
CA ASN A 23 1.06 -7.11 -6.36
C ASN A 23 0.82 -8.61 -6.54
N ASP A 24 0.39 -9.30 -5.47
CA ASP A 24 -0.10 -10.69 -5.39
C ASP A 24 0.92 -11.79 -5.77
N ARG A 25 1.85 -11.55 -6.64
CA ARG A 25 2.75 -12.55 -7.22
C ARG A 25 4.08 -12.60 -6.47
N LEU A 26 4.10 -13.36 -5.35
CA LEU A 26 5.29 -13.58 -4.53
C LEU A 26 6.45 -14.19 -5.33
N ASP A 27 6.14 -15.13 -6.21
CA ASP A 27 7.11 -15.76 -7.12
C ASP A 27 7.81 -14.74 -8.03
N ILE A 28 7.05 -13.77 -8.57
CA ILE A 28 7.61 -12.68 -9.38
C ILE A 28 8.42 -11.72 -8.51
N ALA A 29 7.92 -11.38 -7.31
CA ALA A 29 8.64 -10.50 -6.40
C ALA A 29 10.05 -11.04 -6.10
N TRP A 30 10.16 -12.32 -5.79
CA TRP A 30 11.44 -12.98 -5.54
C TRP A 30 12.29 -13.11 -6.79
N ALA A 31 11.75 -13.62 -7.89
CA ALA A 31 12.49 -13.80 -9.15
C ALA A 31 13.09 -12.48 -9.69
N THR A 32 12.46 -11.33 -9.38
CA THR A 32 12.92 -10.01 -9.84
C THR A 32 13.69 -9.23 -8.77
N ARG A 33 13.83 -9.77 -7.57
CA ARG A 33 14.40 -9.07 -6.40
C ARG A 33 13.69 -7.72 -6.17
N ALA A 34 12.36 -7.73 -6.22
CA ALA A 34 11.55 -6.59 -5.84
C ALA A 34 11.70 -6.30 -4.35
N ALA A 35 11.41 -5.07 -3.93
CA ALA A 35 11.47 -4.68 -2.52
C ALA A 35 10.41 -5.38 -1.65
N GLY A 36 9.39 -5.98 -2.24
CA GLY A 36 8.35 -6.67 -1.50
C GLY A 36 7.20 -7.18 -2.35
N VAL A 37 6.19 -7.68 -1.64
CA VAL A 37 4.91 -8.12 -2.21
C VAL A 37 3.76 -7.40 -1.52
N HIS A 38 2.71 -7.05 -2.27
CA HIS A 38 1.45 -6.53 -1.73
C HIS A 38 0.34 -7.55 -1.94
N LEU A 39 -0.33 -7.93 -0.86
CA LEU A 39 -1.33 -9.00 -0.83
C LEU A 39 -2.76 -8.43 -0.79
N GLY A 40 -3.66 -9.03 -1.54
CA GLY A 40 -5.09 -8.79 -1.45
C GLY A 40 -5.79 -9.82 -0.55
N GLU A 41 -7.11 -9.70 -0.39
CA GLU A 41 -7.91 -10.61 0.45
C GLU A 41 -7.91 -12.08 -0.02
N THR A 42 -7.68 -12.32 -1.31
CA THR A 42 -7.64 -13.67 -1.91
C THR A 42 -6.23 -14.17 -2.18
N SER A 43 -5.22 -13.41 -1.76
CA SER A 43 -3.81 -13.74 -1.90
C SER A 43 -3.35 -14.83 -0.92
N LEU A 44 -2.08 -15.19 -0.99
CA LEU A 44 -1.46 -16.05 0.03
C LEU A 44 -1.59 -15.42 1.42
N PRO A 45 -1.87 -16.19 2.47
CA PRO A 45 -1.91 -15.70 3.84
C PRO A 45 -0.56 -15.07 4.26
N VAL A 46 -0.63 -13.93 4.95
CA VAL A 46 0.56 -13.16 5.40
C VAL A 46 1.57 -14.03 6.14
N ASN A 47 1.11 -14.82 7.11
CA ASN A 47 1.96 -15.70 7.91
C ASN A 47 2.73 -16.74 7.07
N ARG A 48 2.17 -17.16 5.93
CA ARG A 48 2.86 -18.05 4.98
C ARG A 48 3.98 -17.32 4.24
N VAL A 49 3.74 -16.08 3.83
CA VAL A 49 4.76 -15.24 3.20
C VAL A 49 5.88 -14.91 4.18
N VAL A 50 5.54 -14.55 5.42
CA VAL A 50 6.52 -14.31 6.50
C VAL A 50 7.38 -15.54 6.76
N SER A 51 6.77 -16.73 6.82
CA SER A 51 7.51 -17.97 7.00
C SER A 51 8.48 -18.24 5.84
N SER A 52 8.06 -17.97 4.63
CA SER A 52 8.90 -18.12 3.43
C SER A 52 10.05 -17.09 3.38
N LYS A 53 9.79 -15.83 3.81
CA LYS A 53 10.80 -14.77 3.94
C LYS A 53 11.94 -15.21 4.87
N ARG A 54 11.62 -15.85 6.00
CA ARG A 54 12.61 -16.35 6.95
C ARG A 54 13.54 -17.45 6.39
N LEU A 55 13.09 -18.14 5.34
CA LEU A 55 13.90 -19.17 4.68
C LEU A 55 14.81 -18.61 3.59
N SER A 56 14.60 -17.36 3.15
CA SER A 56 15.30 -16.75 2.02
C SER A 56 16.43 -15.78 2.38
N ASP A 57 16.76 -15.61 3.68
CA ASP A 57 17.72 -14.60 4.19
C ASP A 57 17.40 -13.14 3.77
N GLU A 58 16.24 -12.88 3.21
CA GLU A 58 15.80 -11.55 2.73
C GLU A 58 15.22 -10.73 3.90
N THR A 59 16.06 -10.08 4.69
CA THR A 59 15.65 -9.34 5.90
C THR A 59 14.82 -8.10 5.60
N ASN A 60 15.00 -7.47 4.44
CA ASN A 60 14.37 -6.19 4.06
C ASN A 60 13.18 -6.33 3.09
N PHE A 61 12.64 -7.53 2.91
CA PHE A 61 11.50 -7.75 2.02
C PHE A 61 10.19 -7.29 2.66
N LEU A 62 9.49 -6.35 2.02
CA LEU A 62 8.25 -5.74 2.51
C LEU A 62 7.03 -6.62 2.19
N ILE A 63 6.13 -6.76 3.16
CA ILE A 63 4.85 -7.45 3.01
C ILE A 63 3.74 -6.44 3.30
N GLY A 64 3.06 -5.98 2.27
CA GLY A 64 1.88 -5.12 2.38
C GLY A 64 0.59 -5.88 2.23
N VAL A 65 -0.50 -5.38 2.84
CA VAL A 65 -1.82 -6.01 2.76
C VAL A 65 -2.91 -4.96 2.50
N SER A 66 -3.85 -5.27 1.61
CA SER A 66 -5.09 -4.50 1.46
C SER A 66 -6.11 -4.93 2.52
N CYS A 67 -6.62 -3.97 3.29
CA CYS A 67 -7.60 -4.21 4.36
C CYS A 67 -8.83 -3.32 4.18
N HIS A 68 -10.01 -3.89 4.47
CA HIS A 68 -11.31 -3.19 4.36
C HIS A 68 -12.03 -3.12 5.71
N SER A 69 -11.41 -3.54 6.80
CA SER A 69 -11.93 -3.47 8.16
C SER A 69 -10.81 -3.35 9.18
N LEU A 70 -11.15 -2.84 10.37
CA LEU A 70 -10.22 -2.78 11.51
C LEU A 70 -9.73 -4.18 11.89
N ARG A 71 -10.62 -5.18 11.88
CA ARG A 71 -10.26 -6.56 12.17
C ARG A 71 -9.20 -7.08 11.19
N ALA A 72 -9.40 -6.86 9.89
CA ALA A 72 -8.44 -7.29 8.87
C ALA A 72 -7.08 -6.61 9.04
N ALA A 73 -7.03 -5.33 9.42
CA ALA A 73 -5.78 -4.62 9.66
C ALA A 73 -5.04 -5.16 10.89
N ALA A 74 -5.75 -5.43 11.99
CA ALA A 74 -5.16 -6.02 13.20
C ALA A 74 -4.69 -7.48 12.96
N GLU A 75 -5.41 -8.25 12.16
CA GLU A 75 -5.00 -9.59 11.74
C GLU A 75 -3.74 -9.53 10.87
N ALA A 76 -3.67 -8.60 9.90
CA ALA A 76 -2.50 -8.42 9.05
C ALA A 76 -1.24 -8.06 9.88
N GLU A 77 -1.35 -7.13 10.84
CA GLU A 77 -0.27 -6.78 11.76
C GLU A 77 0.19 -7.99 12.58
N ARG A 78 -0.75 -8.67 13.24
CA ARG A 78 -0.45 -9.87 14.04
C ARG A 78 0.25 -10.96 13.22
N ASP A 79 -0.13 -11.12 11.96
CA ASP A 79 0.42 -12.14 11.07
C ASP A 79 1.76 -11.71 10.43
N GLY A 80 2.22 -10.47 10.69
CA GLY A 80 3.54 -9.96 10.34
C GLY A 80 3.60 -9.14 9.05
N ALA A 81 2.54 -8.45 8.67
CA ALA A 81 2.58 -7.44 7.62
C ALA A 81 3.42 -6.24 8.07
N ASP A 82 4.16 -5.64 7.13
CA ASP A 82 4.98 -4.46 7.37
C ASP A 82 4.17 -3.14 7.19
N TYR A 83 3.07 -3.16 6.43
CA TYR A 83 2.15 -2.04 6.25
C TYR A 83 0.80 -2.52 5.72
N VAL A 84 -0.22 -1.69 5.85
CA VAL A 84 -1.54 -1.95 5.25
C VAL A 84 -2.00 -0.80 4.35
N PHE A 85 -2.72 -1.16 3.27
CA PHE A 85 -3.57 -0.23 2.54
C PHE A 85 -4.98 -0.36 3.09
N PHE A 86 -5.55 0.75 3.57
CA PHE A 86 -6.91 0.79 4.07
C PHE A 86 -7.83 1.59 3.15
N GLY A 87 -8.93 0.98 2.73
CA GLY A 87 -9.89 1.64 1.85
C GLY A 87 -11.01 0.74 1.30
N PRO A 88 -11.81 1.26 0.36
CA PRO A 88 -11.73 2.62 -0.20
C PRO A 88 -12.16 3.68 0.82
N VAL A 89 -11.36 4.75 1.01
CA VAL A 89 -11.69 5.81 1.96
C VAL A 89 -12.78 6.72 1.40
N PHE A 90 -12.70 7.06 0.11
CA PHE A 90 -13.69 7.86 -0.61
C PHE A 90 -14.25 7.07 -1.80
N ASP A 91 -15.35 7.59 -2.36
CA ASP A 91 -15.97 7.00 -3.55
C ASP A 91 -14.98 6.87 -4.71
N THR A 92 -14.99 5.71 -5.33
CA THR A 92 -14.16 5.44 -6.51
C THR A 92 -14.86 4.47 -7.46
N PRO A 93 -14.92 4.78 -8.76
CA PRO A 93 -15.58 3.91 -9.75
C PRO A 93 -15.02 2.49 -9.79
N SER A 94 -13.74 2.31 -9.47
CA SER A 94 -13.08 0.99 -9.48
C SER A 94 -13.48 0.07 -8.31
N LYS A 95 -14.22 0.56 -7.31
CA LYS A 95 -14.56 -0.18 -6.10
C LYS A 95 -16.06 -0.18 -5.77
N VAL A 96 -16.93 0.20 -6.70
CA VAL A 96 -18.40 0.25 -6.52
C VAL A 96 -18.97 -1.11 -6.07
N SER A 97 -18.39 -2.22 -6.51
CA SER A 97 -18.80 -3.58 -6.14
C SER A 97 -18.40 -3.99 -4.71
N PHE A 98 -17.54 -3.24 -4.02
CA PHE A 98 -17.03 -3.56 -2.68
C PHE A 98 -17.78 -2.85 -1.54
N GLY A 99 -18.90 -2.20 -1.84
CA GLY A 99 -19.72 -1.48 -0.87
C GLY A 99 -19.37 0.00 -0.72
N PRO A 100 -20.00 0.71 0.22
CA PRO A 100 -19.79 2.14 0.44
C PRO A 100 -18.38 2.43 0.93
N PRO A 101 -17.88 3.68 0.72
CA PRO A 101 -16.57 4.10 1.20
C PRO A 101 -16.48 4.00 2.73
N GLN A 102 -15.30 3.71 3.22
CA GLN A 102 -15.03 3.54 4.65
C GLN A 102 -15.05 4.87 5.41
N GLY A 103 -14.68 5.96 4.75
CA GLY A 103 -14.61 7.29 5.34
C GLY A 103 -13.43 7.51 6.30
N LEU A 104 -13.22 8.78 6.64
CA LEU A 104 -12.11 9.22 7.50
C LEU A 104 -12.21 8.68 8.94
N ASN A 105 -13.41 8.54 9.49
CA ASN A 105 -13.59 8.05 10.86
C ASN A 105 -13.10 6.60 11.00
N ARG A 106 -13.39 5.74 10.03
CA ARG A 106 -12.90 4.35 10.04
C ARG A 106 -11.40 4.30 9.78
N LEU A 107 -10.88 5.16 8.90
CA LEU A 107 -9.43 5.29 8.70
C LEU A 107 -8.72 5.66 10.00
N ALA A 108 -9.23 6.67 10.74
CA ALA A 108 -8.68 7.08 12.02
C ALA A 108 -8.71 5.95 13.06
N ALA A 109 -9.83 5.21 13.13
CA ALA A 109 -9.95 4.07 14.03
C ALA A 109 -8.92 2.98 13.72
N VAL A 110 -8.68 2.67 12.44
CA VAL A 110 -7.67 1.68 12.02
C VAL A 110 -6.27 2.20 12.32
N ALA A 111 -5.95 3.44 11.95
CA ALA A 111 -4.63 4.03 12.18
C ALA A 111 -4.26 4.10 13.67
N SER A 112 -5.26 4.25 14.55
CA SER A 112 -5.05 4.25 16.00
C SER A 112 -4.94 2.85 16.62
N ALA A 113 -5.44 1.82 15.93
CA ALA A 113 -5.52 0.47 16.48
C ALA A 113 -4.34 -0.43 16.12
N VAL A 114 -3.56 -0.07 15.10
CA VAL A 114 -2.37 -0.83 14.68
C VAL A 114 -1.11 0.03 14.79
N SER A 115 0.03 -0.61 14.97
CA SER A 115 1.34 0.06 15.08
C SER A 115 2.06 0.15 13.73
N ILE A 116 1.68 -0.70 12.77
CA ILE A 116 2.25 -0.67 11.43
C ILE A 116 1.67 0.48 10.61
N PRO A 117 2.42 1.03 9.64
CA PRO A 117 1.95 2.11 8.78
C PRO A 117 0.64 1.79 8.05
N VAL A 118 -0.36 2.66 8.19
CA VAL A 118 -1.62 2.62 7.44
C VAL A 118 -1.57 3.63 6.32
N LEU A 119 -1.67 3.18 5.08
CA LEU A 119 -1.78 4.05 3.91
C LEU A 119 -3.23 4.08 3.41
N ALA A 120 -3.78 5.28 3.30
CA ALA A 120 -5.14 5.48 2.81
C ALA A 120 -5.22 5.26 1.29
N ILE A 121 -6.22 4.51 0.84
CA ILE A 121 -6.43 4.24 -0.60
C ILE A 121 -7.91 4.35 -0.97
N GLY A 122 -8.18 4.66 -2.24
CA GLY A 122 -9.52 4.73 -2.83
C GLY A 122 -10.12 6.12 -2.81
N GLY A 123 -10.36 6.67 -4.01
CA GLY A 123 -10.92 8.00 -4.20
C GLY A 123 -10.02 9.16 -3.73
N ILE A 124 -8.73 8.91 -3.54
CA ILE A 124 -7.77 9.93 -3.10
C ILE A 124 -7.51 10.92 -4.25
N THR A 125 -7.53 12.21 -3.90
CA THR A 125 -7.26 13.35 -4.77
C THR A 125 -6.35 14.34 -4.05
N THR A 126 -5.82 15.32 -4.75
CA THR A 126 -5.00 16.40 -4.15
C THR A 126 -5.77 17.20 -3.10
N SER A 127 -7.09 17.33 -3.25
CA SER A 127 -7.94 18.08 -2.32
C SER A 127 -8.30 17.33 -1.03
N ASN A 128 -8.27 15.99 -1.02
CA ASN A 128 -8.64 15.19 0.16
C ASN A 128 -7.48 14.41 0.78
N ALA A 129 -6.31 14.37 0.14
CA ALA A 129 -5.12 13.66 0.62
C ALA A 129 -4.71 14.11 2.03
N ARG A 130 -4.73 15.43 2.31
CA ARG A 130 -4.39 15.98 3.62
C ARG A 130 -5.31 15.46 4.71
N SER A 131 -6.61 15.37 4.46
CA SER A 131 -7.57 14.85 5.44
C SER A 131 -7.28 13.41 5.85
N CYS A 132 -6.70 12.59 4.95
CA CYS A 132 -6.28 11.23 5.30
C CYS A 132 -5.10 11.24 6.29
N LEU A 133 -4.13 12.13 6.08
CA LEU A 133 -2.98 12.27 6.98
C LEU A 133 -3.42 12.80 8.35
N ASP A 134 -4.32 13.79 8.38
CA ASP A 134 -4.90 14.33 9.60
C ASP A 134 -5.73 13.28 10.37
N ALA A 135 -6.29 12.31 9.68
CA ALA A 135 -6.96 11.13 10.26
C ALA A 135 -5.97 10.04 10.75
N GLY A 136 -4.67 10.29 10.72
CA GLY A 136 -3.63 9.39 11.23
C GLY A 136 -3.03 8.43 10.22
N ALA A 137 -3.38 8.52 8.93
CA ALA A 137 -2.70 7.72 7.91
C ALA A 137 -1.21 8.12 7.80
N ALA A 138 -0.33 7.13 7.73
CA ALA A 138 1.11 7.35 7.52
C ALA A 138 1.44 7.83 6.10
N GLY A 139 0.51 7.67 5.16
CA GLY A 139 0.64 8.07 3.77
C GLY A 139 -0.61 7.79 2.97
N ILE A 140 -0.53 8.04 1.67
CA ILE A 140 -1.62 7.78 0.73
C ILE A 140 -1.17 6.87 -0.41
N ALA A 141 -2.12 6.13 -0.98
CA ALA A 141 -1.95 5.35 -2.20
C ALA A 141 -3.01 5.75 -3.23
N ALA A 142 -2.59 6.01 -4.45
CA ALA A 142 -3.48 6.40 -5.53
C ALA A 142 -2.95 5.90 -6.88
N ILE A 143 -3.85 5.64 -7.82
CA ILE A 143 -3.47 5.25 -9.19
C ILE A 143 -3.62 6.46 -10.11
N ARG A 144 -4.83 6.99 -10.22
CA ARG A 144 -5.14 8.06 -11.18
C ARG A 144 -4.40 9.36 -10.92
N MET A 145 -4.20 9.71 -9.66
CA MET A 145 -3.49 10.92 -9.26
C MET A 145 -2.02 10.93 -9.71
N PHE A 146 -1.39 9.77 -9.87
CA PHE A 146 0.00 9.65 -10.33
C PHE A 146 0.13 9.48 -11.85
N GLN A 147 -0.98 9.57 -12.60
CA GLN A 147 -0.98 9.47 -14.07
C GLN A 147 -0.86 10.84 -14.77
N GLY A 148 -0.96 11.95 -14.02
CA GLY A 148 -0.83 13.32 -14.53
C GLY A 148 0.33 14.08 -13.88
N ASP A 149 1.19 14.72 -14.69
CA ASP A 149 2.40 15.39 -14.20
C ASP A 149 2.11 16.60 -13.28
N ASP A 150 1.03 17.35 -13.53
CA ASP A 150 0.69 18.56 -12.77
C ASP A 150 0.07 18.21 -11.40
N GLU A 151 -0.68 17.12 -11.29
CA GLU A 151 -1.26 16.66 -10.04
C GLU A 151 -0.19 16.19 -9.05
N LEU A 152 0.89 15.59 -9.54
CA LEU A 152 1.98 15.10 -8.70
C LEU A 152 2.72 16.24 -7.97
N LYS A 153 3.00 17.34 -8.66
CA LYS A 153 3.67 18.52 -8.05
C LYS A 153 2.82 19.13 -6.96
N THR A 154 1.52 19.27 -7.21
CA THR A 154 0.55 19.82 -6.23
C THR A 154 0.44 18.90 -5.02
N LEU A 155 0.38 17.59 -5.22
CA LEU A 155 0.34 16.60 -4.15
C LEU A 155 1.58 16.68 -3.26
N LEU A 156 2.77 16.66 -3.84
CA LEU A 156 4.04 16.73 -3.08
C LEU A 156 4.12 17.99 -2.23
N ALA A 157 3.62 19.13 -2.71
CA ALA A 157 3.53 20.36 -1.92
C ALA A 157 2.54 20.25 -0.75
N THR A 158 1.47 19.46 -0.91
CA THR A 158 0.42 19.27 0.12
C THR A 158 0.86 18.29 1.22
N ILE A 159 1.62 17.25 0.88
CA ILE A 159 2.01 16.17 1.81
C ILE A 159 3.25 16.59 2.65
N ARG A 160 4.13 17.43 2.12
CA ARG A 160 5.38 17.87 2.79
C ARG A 160 5.19 18.93 3.88
N ARG A 161 3.98 19.41 4.10
CA ARG A 161 3.62 20.33 5.18
C ARG A 161 3.02 19.60 6.37
#